data_47d67f18328a40977c675c043e899071
#
_entry.id   47d67f18328a40977c675c043e899071
#
_cell.length_a   1.000
_cell.length_b   1.000
_cell.length_c   1.000
_cell.angle_alpha   90.00
_cell.angle_beta   90.00
_cell.angle_gamma   90.00
#
_symmetry.space_group_name_H-M   'P 1'
#
loop_
_entity.id
_entity.type
_entity.pdbx_description
1 polymer ?
#
loop_
_entity_poly.entity_id
_entity_poly.type
_entity_poly.pdbx_seq_one_letter_code
_entity_poly.pdbx_strand_id
1 'polypeptide(L)'
;MADETIGVVGAGIVGLATAREIALRRPGTRVVVLEKESGVAAHQTGHNSGVVHAGIYYTPGSLKARLCTRGATLLREYCQDRSLPYEESGKLVVAVGDDELTRLDDLYANARANDVPGVRKVTAGEIRDIEPHAVGRAAIHSPRTAVTDYVAIARAFADDIVAAGGEVRLGFPVTRVTRLDRGGLEVASGDDTVTVDRLVLCAGLHSDTVAELADDGAEPRIIPFRGEYMTVSPDKSHMVRGLIYPVPDPRYPFLGVHFTRRVTGEVEVGPNAVLALAREGYRRTQVDVRELLRIAAFPGTWHLARQHWRTGIKEMRGSLSSRAYMTAAKRYVPGIGAGDVRRGGAGVRAQALGRDGSLVDDFRIHRVGAVTVVRNAPSPAATSSMAIAEHITDHVFGDGSAA
;
A
#
# COMPACT_ATOMS: atom_id res chain seq x y z
N MET A 1 35.48 -6.02 15.60
CA MET A 1 34.25 -5.52 16.24
C MET A 1 33.24 -6.63 16.03
N ALA A 2 32.44 -7.01 17.03
CA ALA A 2 31.35 -7.96 16.80
C ALA A 2 30.40 -7.36 15.76
N ASP A 3 30.03 -8.14 14.74
CA ASP A 3 29.15 -7.68 13.68
C ASP A 3 27.78 -7.37 14.28
N GLU A 4 27.31 -6.12 14.12
CA GLU A 4 25.98 -5.70 14.60
C GLU A 4 24.91 -6.55 13.92
N THR A 5 23.95 -7.08 14.70
CA THR A 5 22.82 -7.84 14.18
C THR A 5 21.56 -6.99 14.20
N ILE A 6 20.90 -6.84 13.04
CA ILE A 6 19.65 -6.10 12.91
C ILE A 6 18.52 -7.03 12.50
N GLY A 7 17.48 -7.08 13.33
CA GLY A 7 16.25 -7.79 13.03
C GLY A 7 15.27 -6.91 12.27
N VAL A 8 14.57 -7.46 11.27
CA VAL A 8 13.47 -6.82 10.57
C VAL A 8 12.25 -7.72 10.63
N VAL A 9 11.16 -7.28 11.26
CA VAL A 9 9.92 -8.05 11.38
C VAL A 9 8.99 -7.75 10.21
N GLY A 10 8.66 -8.79 9.44
CA GLY A 10 7.79 -8.76 8.28
C GLY A 10 8.53 -8.78 6.95
N ALA A 11 8.28 -9.82 6.13
CA ALA A 11 8.78 -9.96 4.76
C ALA A 11 7.78 -9.46 3.70
N GLY A 12 7.05 -8.39 4.00
CA GLY A 12 6.38 -7.57 3.01
C GLY A 12 7.36 -6.65 2.30
N ILE A 13 6.89 -5.93 1.26
CA ILE A 13 7.76 -5.10 0.41
C ILE A 13 8.55 -4.03 1.19
N VAL A 14 7.96 -3.42 2.23
CA VAL A 14 8.64 -2.40 3.04
C VAL A 14 9.72 -3.02 3.92
N GLY A 15 9.43 -4.15 4.59
CA GLY A 15 10.41 -4.84 5.42
C GLY A 15 11.59 -5.38 4.62
N LEU A 16 11.32 -6.00 3.47
CA LEU A 16 12.38 -6.51 2.60
C LEU A 16 13.21 -5.38 1.97
N ALA A 17 12.58 -4.29 1.51
CA ALA A 17 13.31 -3.13 1.02
C ALA A 17 14.22 -2.53 2.12
N THR A 18 13.73 -2.46 3.38
CA THR A 18 14.49 -1.94 4.52
C THR A 18 15.67 -2.87 4.87
N ALA A 19 15.43 -4.17 4.94
CA ALA A 19 16.47 -5.16 5.22
C ALA A 19 17.57 -5.13 4.14
N ARG A 20 17.17 -5.06 2.87
CA ARG A 20 18.07 -4.91 1.72
C ARG A 20 18.90 -3.63 1.83
N GLU A 21 18.26 -2.50 2.10
CA GLU A 21 18.93 -1.20 2.20
C GLU A 21 19.96 -1.19 3.33
N ILE A 22 19.64 -1.76 4.49
CA ILE A 22 20.56 -1.92 5.62
C ILE A 22 21.76 -2.77 5.21
N ALA A 23 21.54 -3.94 4.59
CA ALA A 23 22.58 -4.86 4.18
C ALA A 23 23.55 -4.22 3.17
N LEU A 24 23.04 -3.42 2.23
CA LEU A 24 23.84 -2.73 1.23
C LEU A 24 24.62 -1.52 1.77
N ARG A 25 23.98 -0.72 2.66
CA ARG A 25 24.65 0.47 3.25
C ARG A 25 25.67 0.14 4.35
N ARG A 26 25.51 -1.01 4.99
CA ARG A 26 26.34 -1.41 6.14
C ARG A 26 26.92 -2.81 5.91
N PRO A 27 27.88 -2.95 4.98
CA PRO A 27 28.59 -4.23 4.81
C PRO A 27 29.22 -4.67 6.13
N GLY A 28 29.01 -5.95 6.50
CA GLY A 28 29.41 -6.51 7.80
C GLY A 28 28.32 -6.50 8.88
N THR A 29 27.18 -5.84 8.66
CA THR A 29 26.00 -5.97 9.53
C THR A 29 25.24 -7.25 9.17
N ARG A 30 24.97 -8.11 10.17
CA ARG A 30 24.09 -9.26 9.97
C ARG A 30 22.63 -8.82 9.98
N VAL A 31 21.92 -9.00 8.87
CA VAL A 31 20.48 -8.68 8.77
C VAL A 31 19.67 -9.96 8.82
N VAL A 32 18.66 -10.02 9.70
CA VAL A 32 17.74 -11.15 9.84
C VAL A 32 16.31 -10.67 9.67
N VAL A 33 15.63 -11.09 8.60
CA VAL A 33 14.21 -10.85 8.39
C VAL A 33 13.41 -11.97 9.04
N LEU A 34 12.39 -11.60 9.85
CA LEU A 34 11.53 -12.51 10.59
C LEU A 34 10.11 -12.43 10.03
N GLU A 35 9.64 -13.49 9.38
CA GLU A 35 8.31 -13.54 8.74
C GLU A 35 7.47 -14.67 9.33
N LYS A 36 6.21 -14.37 9.66
CA LYS A 36 5.27 -15.35 10.24
C LYS A 36 4.79 -16.39 9.24
N GLU A 37 4.73 -16.04 7.95
CA GLU A 37 4.25 -16.92 6.89
C GLU A 37 5.33 -17.85 6.36
N SER A 38 4.91 -18.84 5.58
CA SER A 38 5.81 -19.77 4.88
C SER A 38 6.43 -19.21 3.60
N GLY A 39 6.16 -17.96 3.27
CA GLY A 39 6.68 -17.27 2.09
C GLY A 39 6.65 -15.74 2.23
N VAL A 40 7.49 -15.07 1.46
CA VAL A 40 7.52 -13.60 1.41
C VAL A 40 6.30 -13.04 0.67
N ALA A 41 5.94 -11.79 0.94
CA ALA A 41 4.88 -11.05 0.23
C ALA A 41 3.47 -11.65 0.35
N ALA A 42 3.19 -12.49 1.33
CA ALA A 42 1.94 -13.23 1.46
C ALA A 42 0.69 -12.34 1.67
N HIS A 43 0.88 -11.14 2.20
CA HIS A 43 -0.24 -10.24 2.56
C HIS A 43 -0.38 -9.05 1.59
N GLN A 44 -0.40 -7.79 2.09
CA GLN A 44 -0.67 -6.57 1.30
C GLN A 44 0.20 -6.46 0.05
N THR A 45 1.43 -6.96 0.09
CA THR A 45 2.35 -6.97 -1.07
C THR A 45 1.86 -7.87 -2.20
N GLY A 46 1.26 -9.01 -1.90
CA GLY A 46 0.67 -9.92 -2.86
C GLY A 46 -0.80 -9.62 -3.22
N HIS A 47 -1.43 -8.66 -2.51
CA HIS A 47 -2.86 -8.38 -2.60
C HIS A 47 -3.12 -6.88 -2.86
N ASN A 48 -2.55 -6.33 -3.94
CA ASN A 48 -2.69 -4.94 -4.36
C ASN A 48 -2.95 -4.83 -5.87
N SER A 49 -3.15 -3.62 -6.37
CA SER A 49 -3.43 -3.35 -7.78
C SER A 49 -2.21 -3.44 -8.71
N GLY A 50 -0.99 -3.58 -8.19
CA GLY A 50 0.23 -3.54 -8.98
C GLY A 50 0.62 -2.16 -9.52
N VAL A 51 -0.07 -1.10 -9.14
CA VAL A 51 0.16 0.26 -9.67
C VAL A 51 1.40 0.90 -9.04
N VAL A 52 2.30 1.39 -9.88
CA VAL A 52 3.39 2.31 -9.51
C VAL A 52 2.88 3.73 -9.66
N HIS A 53 2.62 4.38 -8.52
CA HIS A 53 2.03 5.71 -8.48
C HIS A 53 3.05 6.79 -8.87
N ALA A 54 2.58 7.86 -9.55
CA ALA A 54 3.43 8.97 -9.99
C ALA A 54 3.36 10.21 -9.09
N GLY A 55 2.60 10.19 -7.97
CA GLY A 55 2.54 11.35 -7.05
C GLY A 55 1.41 12.36 -7.31
N ILE A 56 0.43 12.06 -8.17
CA ILE A 56 -0.63 12.99 -8.59
C ILE A 56 -1.48 13.52 -7.42
N TYR A 57 -1.78 12.65 -6.44
CA TYR A 57 -2.81 12.89 -5.42
C TYR A 57 -2.29 13.51 -4.12
N TYR A 58 -0.98 13.58 -3.92
CA TYR A 58 -0.40 13.92 -2.62
C TYR A 58 -0.18 15.41 -2.47
N THR A 59 -0.33 15.90 -1.24
CA THR A 59 -0.06 17.29 -0.91
C THR A 59 1.40 17.61 -1.22
N PRO A 60 1.68 18.64 -2.02
CA PRO A 60 3.05 19.03 -2.35
C PRO A 60 3.90 19.28 -1.11
N GLY A 61 5.15 18.78 -1.13
CA GLY A 61 6.08 18.88 -0.02
C GLY A 61 5.87 17.89 1.13
N SER A 62 4.75 17.15 1.18
CA SER A 62 4.54 16.10 2.19
C SER A 62 5.56 14.97 2.05
N LEU A 63 5.80 14.27 3.17
CA LEU A 63 6.68 13.09 3.17
C LEU A 63 6.18 12.05 2.13
N LYS A 64 4.89 11.85 2.06
CA LYS A 64 4.23 10.95 1.11
C LYS A 64 4.51 11.30 -0.34
N ALA A 65 4.45 12.59 -0.71
CA ALA A 65 4.78 13.06 -2.06
C ALA A 65 6.25 12.80 -2.40
N ARG A 66 7.17 13.22 -1.53
CA ARG A 66 8.61 13.05 -1.72
C ARG A 66 9.02 11.59 -1.86
N LEU A 67 8.56 10.73 -0.93
CA LEU A 67 8.88 9.30 -0.96
C LEU A 67 8.24 8.58 -2.15
N CYS A 68 7.07 9.03 -2.63
CA CYS A 68 6.44 8.47 -3.81
C CYS A 68 7.26 8.76 -5.08
N THR A 69 7.62 10.01 -5.30
CA THR A 69 8.40 10.41 -6.51
C THR A 69 9.78 9.74 -6.51
N ARG A 70 10.49 9.78 -5.37
CA ARG A 70 11.80 9.11 -5.23
C ARG A 70 11.67 7.61 -5.41
N GLY A 71 10.69 6.97 -4.74
CA GLY A 71 10.47 5.53 -4.79
C GLY A 71 10.09 5.02 -6.17
N ALA A 72 9.25 5.76 -6.92
CA ALA A 72 8.90 5.40 -8.29
C ALA A 72 10.13 5.36 -9.22
N THR A 73 11.06 6.31 -9.05
CA THR A 73 12.32 6.35 -9.80
C THR A 73 13.20 5.15 -9.47
N LEU A 74 13.47 4.93 -8.17
CA LEU A 74 14.29 3.81 -7.71
C LEU A 74 13.72 2.46 -8.14
N LEU A 75 12.40 2.31 -8.02
CA LEU A 75 11.71 1.07 -8.36
C LEU A 75 11.79 0.76 -9.87
N ARG A 76 11.64 1.80 -10.73
CA ARG A 76 11.79 1.66 -12.17
C ARG A 76 13.22 1.19 -12.52
N GLU A 77 14.23 1.86 -11.99
CA GLU A 77 15.64 1.52 -12.19
C GLU A 77 15.92 0.08 -11.74
N TYR A 78 15.48 -0.28 -10.55
CA TYR A 78 15.63 -1.62 -10.01
C TYR A 78 14.96 -2.70 -10.89
N CYS A 79 13.73 -2.44 -11.35
CA CYS A 79 13.03 -3.38 -12.23
C CYS A 79 13.74 -3.54 -13.59
N GLN A 80 14.28 -2.46 -14.13
CA GLN A 80 15.07 -2.50 -15.36
C GLN A 80 16.35 -3.31 -15.20
N ASP A 81 17.13 -3.05 -14.12
CA ASP A 81 18.39 -3.74 -13.84
C ASP A 81 18.20 -5.24 -13.58
N ARG A 82 17.08 -5.61 -12.97
CA ARG A 82 16.76 -7.00 -12.62
C ARG A 82 15.86 -7.70 -13.63
N SER A 83 15.51 -7.03 -14.75
CA SER A 83 14.55 -7.56 -15.74
C SER A 83 13.23 -8.01 -15.14
N LEU A 84 12.73 -7.28 -14.13
CA LEU A 84 11.43 -7.53 -13.49
C LEU A 84 10.30 -6.88 -14.28
N PRO A 85 9.08 -7.42 -14.21
CA PRO A 85 7.92 -6.85 -14.91
C PRO A 85 7.69 -5.40 -14.49
N TYR A 86 7.72 -4.47 -15.46
CA TYR A 86 7.43 -3.06 -15.27
C TYR A 86 6.94 -2.46 -16.60
N GLU A 87 5.70 -1.96 -16.61
CA GLU A 87 5.06 -1.42 -17.81
C GLU A 87 4.51 -0.01 -17.54
N GLU A 88 5.01 1.00 -18.28
CA GLU A 88 4.45 2.36 -18.27
C GLU A 88 3.17 2.37 -19.13
N SER A 89 2.07 1.92 -18.55
CA SER A 89 0.77 1.84 -19.25
C SER A 89 0.00 3.17 -19.25
N GLY A 90 0.47 4.15 -18.48
CA GLY A 90 -0.17 5.46 -18.36
C GLY A 90 -1.45 5.43 -17.51
N LYS A 91 -1.88 6.63 -17.09
CA LYS A 91 -3.10 6.84 -16.32
C LYS A 91 -3.87 8.05 -16.81
N LEU A 92 -5.18 7.89 -16.96
CA LEU A 92 -6.13 8.98 -17.06
C LEU A 92 -6.88 9.16 -15.74
N VAL A 93 -6.91 10.40 -15.21
CA VAL A 93 -7.83 10.79 -14.16
C VAL A 93 -8.94 11.61 -14.80
N VAL A 94 -10.12 11.04 -14.92
CA VAL A 94 -11.18 11.51 -15.81
C VAL A 94 -12.26 12.24 -15.04
N ALA A 95 -12.61 13.47 -15.45
CA ALA A 95 -13.78 14.21 -15.04
C ALA A 95 -14.94 13.97 -16.02
N VAL A 96 -16.08 13.51 -15.52
CA VAL A 96 -17.30 13.27 -16.31
C VAL A 96 -18.42 14.27 -16.00
N GLY A 97 -18.37 14.96 -14.85
CA GLY A 97 -19.31 15.99 -14.44
C GLY A 97 -18.65 17.37 -14.31
N ASP A 98 -19.48 18.44 -14.34
CA ASP A 98 -19.00 19.81 -14.17
C ASP A 98 -18.41 20.06 -12.78
N ASP A 99 -18.98 19.44 -11.77
CA ASP A 99 -18.49 19.49 -10.38
C ASP A 99 -17.10 18.83 -10.19
N GLU A 100 -16.70 17.98 -11.12
CA GLU A 100 -15.40 17.32 -11.10
C GLU A 100 -14.30 18.16 -11.78
N LEU A 101 -14.65 19.14 -12.65
CA LEU A 101 -13.67 19.93 -13.41
C LEU A 101 -12.79 20.81 -12.50
N THR A 102 -13.41 21.51 -11.53
CA THR A 102 -12.64 22.33 -10.58
C THR A 102 -11.68 21.48 -9.76
N ARG A 103 -12.14 20.33 -9.26
CA ARG A 103 -11.28 19.39 -8.52
C ARG A 103 -10.17 18.79 -9.40
N LEU A 104 -10.43 18.61 -10.70
CA LEU A 104 -9.42 18.18 -11.67
C LEU A 104 -8.32 19.24 -11.83
N ASP A 105 -8.69 20.52 -11.82
CA ASP A 105 -7.74 21.63 -11.93
C ASP A 105 -6.84 21.72 -10.69
N ASP A 106 -7.40 21.61 -9.50
CA ASP A 106 -6.66 21.56 -8.23
C ASP A 106 -5.70 20.36 -8.21
N LEU A 107 -6.20 19.20 -8.65
CA LEU A 107 -5.38 17.97 -8.74
C LEU A 107 -4.22 18.13 -9.74
N TYR A 108 -4.46 18.79 -10.87
CA TYR A 108 -3.42 19.07 -11.84
C TYR A 108 -2.35 20.02 -11.30
N ALA A 109 -2.77 21.05 -10.56
CA ALA A 109 -1.85 21.95 -9.87
C ALA A 109 -0.95 21.19 -8.87
N ASN A 110 -1.54 20.29 -8.07
CA ASN A 110 -0.78 19.42 -7.16
C ASN A 110 0.20 18.51 -7.91
N ALA A 111 -0.24 17.88 -9.00
CA ALA A 111 0.61 17.01 -9.82
C ALA A 111 1.82 17.77 -10.41
N ARG A 112 1.60 19.01 -10.84
CA ARG A 112 2.67 19.90 -11.33
C ARG A 112 3.64 20.28 -10.20
N ALA A 113 3.12 20.63 -9.02
CA ALA A 113 3.94 20.98 -7.86
C ALA A 113 4.73 19.79 -7.30
N ASN A 114 4.30 18.56 -7.57
CA ASN A 114 5.01 17.33 -7.23
C ASN A 114 5.96 16.85 -8.36
N ASP A 115 6.17 17.66 -9.41
CA ASP A 115 7.02 17.35 -10.55
C ASP A 115 6.68 15.99 -11.22
N VAL A 116 5.37 15.65 -11.31
CA VAL A 116 4.94 14.40 -11.95
C VAL A 116 5.35 14.41 -13.43
N PRO A 117 6.20 13.46 -13.87
CA PRO A 117 6.81 13.51 -15.19
C PRO A 117 5.80 13.41 -16.33
N GLY A 118 5.80 14.39 -17.25
CA GLY A 118 4.97 14.39 -18.46
C GLY A 118 3.48 14.57 -18.20
N VAL A 119 3.06 14.94 -16.97
CA VAL A 119 1.65 15.16 -16.64
C VAL A 119 1.07 16.33 -17.47
N ARG A 120 -0.10 16.12 -18.05
CA ARG A 120 -0.81 17.15 -18.81
C ARG A 120 -2.33 17.01 -18.68
N LYS A 121 -3.04 18.11 -18.85
CA LYS A 121 -4.49 18.08 -19.06
C LYS A 121 -4.80 17.66 -20.48
N VAL A 122 -5.88 16.91 -20.66
CA VAL A 122 -6.35 16.42 -21.97
C VAL A 122 -7.84 16.68 -22.13
N THR A 123 -8.23 16.95 -23.37
CA THR A 123 -9.60 17.19 -23.79
C THR A 123 -10.37 15.88 -23.99
N ALA A 124 -11.68 15.97 -24.16
CA ALA A 124 -12.54 14.82 -24.47
C ALA A 124 -12.12 14.08 -25.77
N GLY A 125 -11.55 14.78 -26.75
CA GLY A 125 -10.99 14.17 -27.96
C GLY A 125 -9.75 13.35 -27.65
N GLU A 126 -8.78 13.95 -26.96
CA GLU A 126 -7.53 13.31 -26.58
C GLU A 126 -7.72 12.14 -25.61
N ILE A 127 -8.78 12.16 -24.77
CA ILE A 127 -9.14 10.99 -23.94
C ILE A 127 -9.38 9.78 -24.85
N ARG A 128 -10.13 9.94 -25.96
CA ARG A 128 -10.42 8.84 -26.90
C ARG A 128 -9.20 8.39 -27.70
N ASP A 129 -8.25 9.28 -27.94
CA ASP A 129 -7.00 8.92 -28.60
C ASP A 129 -6.14 7.99 -27.71
N ILE A 130 -6.14 8.24 -26.40
CA ILE A 130 -5.40 7.46 -25.38
C ILE A 130 -6.17 6.18 -25.03
N GLU A 131 -7.44 6.32 -24.66
CA GLU A 131 -8.35 5.26 -24.22
C GLU A 131 -9.64 5.30 -25.05
N PRO A 132 -9.70 4.60 -26.20
CA PRO A 132 -10.78 4.74 -27.19
C PRO A 132 -12.19 4.49 -26.66
N HIS A 133 -12.31 3.71 -25.59
CA HIS A 133 -13.59 3.34 -24.98
C HIS A 133 -13.92 4.16 -23.73
N ALA A 134 -13.00 5.03 -23.28
CA ALA A 134 -13.25 5.91 -22.15
C ALA A 134 -14.03 7.14 -22.57
N VAL A 135 -14.90 7.62 -21.67
CA VAL A 135 -15.66 8.84 -21.84
C VAL A 135 -15.38 9.81 -20.72
N GLY A 136 -15.26 11.10 -21.04
CA GLY A 136 -15.02 12.17 -20.10
C GLY A 136 -15.08 13.52 -20.78
N ARG A 137 -15.17 14.60 -19.98
CA ARG A 137 -15.13 15.99 -20.45
C ARG A 137 -13.71 16.52 -20.55
N ALA A 138 -12.89 16.17 -19.56
CA ALA A 138 -11.47 16.45 -19.48
C ALA A 138 -10.80 15.38 -18.60
N ALA A 139 -9.49 15.25 -18.70
CA ALA A 139 -8.73 14.38 -17.81
C ALA A 139 -7.31 14.94 -17.55
N ILE A 140 -6.67 14.39 -16.53
CA ILE A 140 -5.22 14.46 -16.35
C ILE A 140 -4.64 13.19 -16.92
N HIS A 141 -3.69 13.31 -17.86
CA HIS A 141 -2.90 12.20 -18.35
C HIS A 141 -1.52 12.18 -17.66
N SER A 142 -1.18 11.06 -17.07
CA SER A 142 0.13 10.77 -16.47
C SER A 142 0.75 9.59 -17.20
N PRO A 143 1.58 9.83 -18.23
CA PRO A 143 2.11 8.78 -19.10
C PRO A 143 3.10 7.84 -18.40
N ARG A 144 3.73 8.29 -17.31
CA ARG A 144 4.74 7.55 -16.53
C ARG A 144 4.16 6.73 -15.37
N THR A 145 2.85 6.77 -15.16
CA THR A 145 2.22 5.82 -14.23
C THR A 145 2.35 4.41 -14.80
N ALA A 146 2.84 3.49 -13.99
CA ALA A 146 3.17 2.14 -14.44
C ALA A 146 2.42 1.07 -13.63
N VAL A 147 2.54 -0.16 -14.09
CA VAL A 147 2.11 -1.36 -13.38
C VAL A 147 3.27 -2.35 -13.29
N THR A 148 3.30 -3.12 -12.20
CA THR A 148 4.38 -4.07 -11.90
C THR A 148 3.87 -5.28 -11.12
N ASP A 149 4.73 -6.28 -10.92
CA ASP A 149 4.52 -7.38 -9.99
C ASP A 149 5.32 -7.15 -8.69
N TYR A 150 4.65 -6.66 -7.66
CA TYR A 150 5.28 -6.42 -6.36
C TYR A 150 5.72 -7.71 -5.64
N VAL A 151 5.16 -8.87 -6.00
CA VAL A 151 5.63 -10.16 -5.45
C VAL A 151 6.98 -10.53 -6.04
N ALA A 152 7.14 -10.34 -7.35
CA ALA A 152 8.43 -10.56 -8.02
C ALA A 152 9.52 -9.62 -7.46
N ILE A 153 9.19 -8.35 -7.24
CA ILE A 153 10.10 -7.37 -6.63
C ILE A 153 10.47 -7.78 -5.20
N ALA A 154 9.50 -8.19 -4.38
CA ALA A 154 9.75 -8.61 -3.00
C ALA A 154 10.66 -9.85 -2.94
N ARG A 155 10.48 -10.81 -3.84
CA ARG A 155 11.36 -11.98 -3.98
C ARG A 155 12.78 -11.56 -4.34
N ALA A 156 12.94 -10.67 -5.32
CA ALA A 156 14.23 -10.15 -5.70
C ALA A 156 14.94 -9.40 -4.55
N PHE A 157 14.19 -8.64 -3.73
CA PHE A 157 14.75 -8.05 -2.52
C PHE A 157 15.23 -9.11 -1.50
N ALA A 158 14.46 -10.19 -1.32
CA ALA A 158 14.87 -11.30 -0.45
C ALA A 158 16.15 -11.98 -0.96
N ASP A 159 16.26 -12.19 -2.27
CA ASP A 159 17.47 -12.75 -2.90
C ASP A 159 18.67 -11.82 -2.70
N ASP A 160 18.50 -10.50 -2.82
CA ASP A 160 19.56 -9.51 -2.58
C ASP A 160 20.04 -9.54 -1.12
N ILE A 161 19.12 -9.70 -0.15
CA ILE A 161 19.45 -9.80 1.28
C ILE A 161 20.32 -11.03 1.51
N VAL A 162 19.93 -12.19 0.96
CA VAL A 162 20.68 -13.44 1.10
C VAL A 162 22.05 -13.33 0.42
N ALA A 163 22.12 -12.74 -0.78
CA ALA A 163 23.36 -12.51 -1.50
C ALA A 163 24.33 -11.58 -0.74
N ALA A 164 23.80 -10.65 0.07
CA ALA A 164 24.58 -9.79 0.94
C ALA A 164 24.96 -10.43 2.30
N GLY A 165 24.67 -11.72 2.50
CA GLY A 165 24.97 -12.47 3.73
C GLY A 165 23.90 -12.36 4.83
N GLY A 166 22.74 -11.78 4.53
CA GLY A 166 21.59 -11.74 5.43
C GLY A 166 20.77 -13.04 5.42
N GLU A 167 19.77 -13.11 6.28
CA GLU A 167 18.88 -14.26 6.46
C GLU A 167 17.42 -13.84 6.34
N VAL A 168 16.60 -14.64 5.67
CA VAL A 168 15.12 -14.51 5.67
C VAL A 168 14.54 -15.75 6.34
N ARG A 169 14.10 -15.60 7.59
CA ARG A 169 13.53 -16.67 8.41
C ARG A 169 12.02 -16.64 8.30
N LEU A 170 11.47 -17.64 7.63
CA LEU A 170 10.03 -17.86 7.44
C LEU A 170 9.46 -18.73 8.57
N GLY A 171 8.14 -18.66 8.78
CA GLY A 171 7.47 -19.42 9.84
C GLY A 171 7.83 -18.96 11.24
N PHE A 172 8.24 -17.69 11.40
CA PHE A 172 8.65 -17.10 12.66
C PHE A 172 7.66 -15.97 13.09
N PRO A 173 6.47 -16.31 13.61
CA PRO A 173 5.55 -15.32 14.15
C PRO A 173 6.12 -14.72 15.45
N VAL A 174 6.48 -13.45 15.42
CA VAL A 174 7.00 -12.77 16.62
C VAL A 174 5.90 -12.67 17.68
N THR A 175 6.15 -13.26 18.84
CA THR A 175 5.22 -13.33 19.99
C THR A 175 5.70 -12.54 21.21
N ARG A 176 7.00 -12.24 21.29
CA ARG A 176 7.59 -11.48 22.40
C ARG A 176 8.85 -10.75 21.94
N VAL A 177 9.06 -9.55 22.46
CA VAL A 177 10.29 -8.76 22.34
C VAL A 177 10.75 -8.41 23.74
N THR A 178 11.96 -8.80 24.13
CA THR A 178 12.51 -8.57 25.46
C THR A 178 13.80 -7.78 25.37
N ARG A 179 13.93 -6.71 26.13
CA ARG A 179 15.20 -5.97 26.27
C ARG A 179 16.17 -6.76 27.14
N LEU A 180 17.41 -6.88 26.69
CA LEU A 180 18.46 -7.61 27.43
C LEU A 180 19.27 -6.64 28.28
N ASP A 181 19.66 -7.07 29.50
CA ASP A 181 20.47 -6.27 30.44
C ASP A 181 21.82 -5.86 29.87
N ARG A 182 22.39 -6.69 28.99
CA ARG A 182 23.67 -6.44 28.31
C ARG A 182 23.56 -5.55 27.08
N GLY A 183 22.39 -5.03 26.80
CA GLY A 183 22.04 -4.35 25.55
C GLY A 183 21.51 -5.31 24.49
N GLY A 184 20.81 -4.75 23.48
CA GLY A 184 20.14 -5.52 22.44
C GLY A 184 18.76 -6.05 22.87
N LEU A 185 18.21 -6.92 22.04
CA LEU A 185 16.83 -7.43 22.15
C LEU A 185 16.81 -8.93 21.87
N GLU A 186 16.02 -9.67 22.62
CA GLU A 186 15.60 -11.03 22.30
C GLU A 186 14.22 -10.98 21.63
N VAL A 187 14.12 -11.53 20.43
CA VAL A 187 12.88 -11.66 19.67
C VAL A 187 12.48 -13.11 19.64
N ALA A 188 11.30 -13.45 20.14
CA ALA A 188 10.84 -14.81 20.30
C ALA A 188 9.63 -15.16 19.43
N SER A 189 9.61 -16.41 18.97
CA SER A 189 8.49 -17.10 18.34
C SER A 189 8.27 -18.44 19.05
N GLY A 190 7.37 -18.47 20.06
CA GLY A 190 7.29 -19.61 20.96
C GLY A 190 8.60 -19.82 21.72
N ASP A 191 9.21 -21.00 21.56
CA ASP A 191 10.50 -21.37 22.18
C ASP A 191 11.72 -20.99 21.32
N ASP A 192 11.51 -20.62 20.05
CA ASP A 192 12.58 -20.18 19.15
C ASP A 192 12.89 -18.70 19.38
N THR A 193 14.18 -18.35 19.43
CA THR A 193 14.61 -16.98 19.74
C THR A 193 15.72 -16.50 18.79
N VAL A 194 15.77 -15.17 18.57
CA VAL A 194 16.85 -14.49 17.85
C VAL A 194 17.28 -13.28 18.68
N THR A 195 18.57 -13.16 18.94
CA THR A 195 19.14 -11.96 19.58
C THR A 195 19.59 -10.98 18.51
N VAL A 196 19.18 -9.71 18.68
CA VAL A 196 19.52 -8.62 17.77
C VAL A 196 19.93 -7.37 18.55
N ASP A 197 20.79 -6.54 17.97
CA ASP A 197 21.20 -5.27 18.59
C ASP A 197 20.15 -4.18 18.34
N ARG A 198 19.51 -4.21 17.19
CA ARG A 198 18.39 -3.30 16.80
C ARG A 198 17.28 -4.09 16.11
N LEU A 199 16.08 -3.56 16.20
CA LEU A 199 14.89 -4.18 15.62
C LEU A 199 14.11 -3.15 14.81
N VAL A 200 13.65 -3.55 13.61
CA VAL A 200 12.75 -2.74 12.78
C VAL A 200 11.43 -3.49 12.63
N LEU A 201 10.32 -2.86 12.98
CA LEU A 201 8.99 -3.45 12.90
C LEU A 201 8.26 -2.97 11.65
N CYS A 202 8.12 -3.85 10.65
CA CYS A 202 7.42 -3.64 9.38
C CYS A 202 6.22 -4.59 9.24
N ALA A 203 5.39 -4.68 10.28
CA ALA A 203 4.37 -5.72 10.44
C ALA A 203 3.05 -5.47 9.68
N GLY A 204 2.94 -4.42 8.85
CA GLY A 204 1.79 -4.16 7.97
C GLY A 204 0.46 -4.14 8.70
N LEU A 205 -0.42 -5.10 8.40
CA LEU A 205 -1.74 -5.25 9.06
C LEU A 205 -1.65 -5.46 10.58
N HIS A 206 -0.52 -5.94 11.08
CA HIS A 206 -0.27 -6.19 12.49
C HIS A 206 0.63 -5.12 13.16
N SER A 207 0.84 -3.96 12.50
CA SER A 207 1.78 -2.94 12.98
C SER A 207 1.47 -2.43 14.39
N ASP A 208 0.19 -2.30 14.75
CA ASP A 208 -0.24 -1.88 16.09
C ASP A 208 0.01 -2.98 17.14
N THR A 209 -0.31 -4.23 16.84
CA THR A 209 -0.16 -5.34 17.80
C THR A 209 1.30 -5.76 17.99
N VAL A 210 2.12 -5.71 16.94
CA VAL A 210 3.54 -6.03 17.05
C VAL A 210 4.32 -4.89 17.72
N ALA A 211 3.91 -3.63 17.52
CA ALA A 211 4.49 -2.50 18.22
C ALA A 211 4.25 -2.56 19.75
N GLU A 212 3.08 -3.05 20.19
CA GLU A 212 2.80 -3.29 21.62
C GLU A 212 3.80 -4.26 22.25
N LEU A 213 4.34 -5.23 21.51
CA LEU A 213 5.37 -6.16 22.01
C LEU A 213 6.71 -5.47 22.30
N ALA A 214 6.93 -4.29 21.74
CA ALA A 214 8.12 -3.47 21.93
C ALA A 214 7.88 -2.25 22.82
N ASP A 215 6.83 -2.27 23.66
CA ASP A 215 6.40 -1.20 24.55
C ASP A 215 6.05 0.12 23.83
N ASP A 216 5.71 0.06 22.54
CA ASP A 216 5.19 1.22 21.82
C ASP A 216 3.70 1.40 22.09
N GLY A 217 3.27 2.64 22.27
CA GLY A 217 1.89 2.99 22.65
C GLY A 217 0.82 2.44 21.72
N ALA A 218 -0.41 2.36 22.24
CA ALA A 218 -1.54 1.73 21.57
C ALA A 218 -2.13 2.49 20.38
N GLU A 219 -1.60 3.64 19.99
CA GLU A 219 -2.14 4.50 18.91
C GLU A 219 -1.10 4.79 17.82
N PRO A 220 -1.57 4.90 16.56
CA PRO A 220 -2.91 4.60 16.04
C PRO A 220 -3.22 3.10 16.02
N ARG A 221 -4.52 2.74 16.03
CA ARG A 221 -4.98 1.36 15.82
C ARG A 221 -5.16 1.07 14.33
N ILE A 222 -4.90 -0.16 13.93
CA ILE A 222 -5.16 -0.61 12.56
C ILE A 222 -6.57 -1.17 12.44
N ILE A 223 -7.36 -0.58 11.56
CA ILE A 223 -8.67 -1.08 11.17
C ILE A 223 -8.56 -1.65 9.76
N PRO A 224 -8.85 -2.95 9.56
CA PRO A 224 -8.71 -3.58 8.26
C PRO A 224 -9.88 -3.23 7.34
N PHE A 225 -9.61 -2.63 6.18
CA PHE A 225 -10.60 -2.39 5.12
C PHE A 225 -10.31 -3.28 3.91
N ARG A 226 -11.26 -4.14 3.56
CA ARG A 226 -11.16 -4.99 2.39
C ARG A 226 -11.61 -4.22 1.16
N GLY A 227 -10.73 -4.18 0.16
CA GLY A 227 -11.00 -3.70 -1.18
C GLY A 227 -11.20 -4.88 -2.13
N GLU A 228 -12.40 -5.02 -2.67
CA GLU A 228 -12.75 -6.11 -3.59
C GLU A 228 -12.62 -5.64 -5.03
N TYR A 229 -12.12 -6.51 -5.90
CA TYR A 229 -11.98 -6.26 -7.32
C TYR A 229 -12.97 -7.11 -8.12
N MET A 230 -13.35 -6.60 -9.28
CA MET A 230 -13.99 -7.37 -10.35
C MET A 230 -12.98 -7.52 -11.48
N THR A 231 -12.86 -8.71 -12.05
CA THR A 231 -12.05 -8.95 -13.25
C THR A 231 -12.94 -8.86 -14.48
N VAL A 232 -12.53 -8.06 -15.44
CA VAL A 232 -13.22 -7.92 -16.75
C VAL A 232 -13.01 -9.19 -17.56
N SER A 233 -14.04 -9.60 -18.29
CA SER A 233 -13.97 -10.78 -19.19
C SER A 233 -12.92 -10.57 -20.29
N PRO A 234 -12.21 -11.61 -20.73
CA PRO A 234 -11.11 -11.51 -21.70
C PRO A 234 -11.52 -10.84 -23.02
N ASP A 235 -12.73 -11.09 -23.49
CA ASP A 235 -13.29 -10.50 -24.73
C ASP A 235 -13.49 -8.98 -24.63
N LYS A 236 -13.61 -8.42 -23.43
CA LYS A 236 -13.75 -6.98 -23.14
C LYS A 236 -12.46 -6.31 -22.64
N SER A 237 -11.41 -7.08 -22.31
CA SER A 237 -10.16 -6.53 -21.74
C SER A 237 -9.47 -5.53 -22.67
N HIS A 238 -9.65 -5.65 -24.00
CA HIS A 238 -9.12 -4.72 -24.99
C HIS A 238 -9.69 -3.29 -24.87
N MET A 239 -10.81 -3.11 -24.16
CA MET A 239 -11.46 -1.81 -23.98
C MET A 239 -10.73 -0.90 -22.98
N VAL A 240 -9.74 -1.41 -22.26
CA VAL A 240 -8.92 -0.64 -21.31
C VAL A 240 -7.44 -0.92 -21.62
N ARG A 241 -6.71 0.12 -22.00
CA ARG A 241 -5.30 0.01 -22.38
C ARG A 241 -4.35 0.26 -21.23
N GLY A 242 -4.72 1.13 -20.29
CA GLY A 242 -3.93 1.54 -19.14
C GLY A 242 -4.77 1.62 -17.86
N LEU A 243 -4.73 2.79 -17.22
CA LEU A 243 -5.45 3.03 -15.97
C LEU A 243 -6.46 4.18 -16.16
N ILE A 244 -7.73 3.95 -15.79
CA ILE A 244 -8.80 4.94 -15.89
C ILE A 244 -9.40 5.16 -14.51
N TYR A 245 -9.12 6.32 -13.92
CA TYR A 245 -9.45 6.66 -12.53
C TYR A 245 -10.45 7.82 -12.48
N PRO A 246 -11.32 7.88 -11.46
CA PRO A 246 -12.13 9.05 -11.18
C PRO A 246 -11.30 10.20 -10.62
N VAL A 247 -11.83 11.43 -10.75
CA VAL A 247 -11.39 12.54 -9.91
C VAL A 247 -11.77 12.25 -8.46
N PRO A 248 -10.84 12.34 -7.50
CA PRO A 248 -11.15 12.12 -6.09
C PRO A 248 -12.27 13.03 -5.60
N ASP A 249 -13.16 12.48 -4.78
CA ASP A 249 -14.17 13.25 -4.08
C ASP A 249 -13.80 13.33 -2.60
N PRO A 250 -13.48 14.53 -2.05
CA PRO A 250 -13.00 14.68 -0.68
C PRO A 250 -14.02 14.28 0.39
N ARG A 251 -15.30 14.11 0.00
CA ARG A 251 -16.34 13.60 0.90
C ARG A 251 -16.18 12.12 1.24
N TYR A 252 -15.35 11.39 0.46
CA TYR A 252 -15.14 9.95 0.65
C TYR A 252 -13.67 9.70 1.02
N PRO A 253 -13.41 8.86 2.04
CA PRO A 253 -12.06 8.58 2.50
C PRO A 253 -11.23 7.72 1.53
N PHE A 254 -11.89 7.09 0.57
CA PHE A 254 -11.24 6.21 -0.40
C PHE A 254 -11.54 6.66 -1.83
N LEU A 255 -10.59 6.39 -2.72
CA LEU A 255 -10.75 6.64 -4.15
C LEU A 255 -11.89 5.76 -4.70
N GLY A 256 -12.70 6.34 -5.58
CA GLY A 256 -13.80 5.63 -6.24
C GLY A 256 -13.33 4.48 -7.14
N VAL A 257 -14.28 3.63 -7.55
CA VAL A 257 -14.04 2.49 -8.44
C VAL A 257 -13.38 2.94 -9.74
N HIS A 258 -12.32 2.27 -10.13
CA HIS A 258 -11.49 2.59 -11.30
C HIS A 258 -11.09 1.33 -12.05
N PHE A 259 -10.62 1.49 -13.28
CA PHE A 259 -10.08 0.41 -14.12
C PHE A 259 -8.57 0.40 -14.03
N THR A 260 -8.00 -0.78 -13.93
CA THR A 260 -6.57 -1.02 -13.91
C THR A 260 -6.22 -2.20 -14.79
N ARG A 261 -5.44 -1.98 -15.84
CA ARG A 261 -4.79 -3.06 -16.57
C ARG A 261 -3.55 -3.49 -15.78
N ARG A 262 -3.50 -4.76 -15.43
CA ARG A 262 -2.36 -5.35 -14.71
C ARG A 262 -1.22 -5.68 -15.68
N VAL A 263 -0.02 -5.86 -15.14
CA VAL A 263 1.16 -6.30 -15.93
C VAL A 263 0.94 -7.66 -16.61
N THR A 264 0.01 -8.48 -16.09
CA THR A 264 -0.42 -9.75 -16.70
C THR A 264 -1.36 -9.56 -17.89
N GLY A 265 -1.80 -8.34 -18.18
CA GLY A 265 -2.79 -8.02 -19.22
C GLY A 265 -4.25 -8.13 -18.76
N GLU A 266 -4.53 -8.68 -17.59
CA GLU A 266 -5.89 -8.69 -17.02
C GLU A 266 -6.34 -7.26 -16.70
N VAL A 267 -7.65 -7.00 -16.85
CA VAL A 267 -8.25 -5.74 -16.46
C VAL A 267 -9.10 -5.94 -15.21
N GLU A 268 -8.80 -5.18 -14.18
CA GLU A 268 -9.56 -5.15 -12.94
C GLU A 268 -10.36 -3.86 -12.79
N VAL A 269 -11.51 -3.96 -12.15
CA VAL A 269 -12.36 -2.83 -11.77
C VAL A 269 -12.46 -2.80 -10.24
N GLY A 270 -12.11 -1.70 -9.63
CA GLY A 270 -12.13 -1.58 -8.18
C GLY A 270 -11.01 -0.72 -7.64
N PRO A 271 -10.72 -0.85 -6.34
CA PRO A 271 -11.53 -1.59 -5.36
C PRO A 271 -12.64 -0.74 -4.74
N ASN A 272 -13.61 -1.39 -4.10
CA ASN A 272 -14.45 -0.77 -3.07
C ASN A 272 -13.70 -0.71 -1.72
N ALA A 273 -14.41 -0.32 -0.64
CA ALA A 273 -13.83 -0.32 0.70
C ALA A 273 -14.89 -0.72 1.73
N VAL A 274 -14.84 -1.97 2.19
CA VAL A 274 -15.71 -2.48 3.26
C VAL A 274 -14.89 -2.91 4.46
N LEU A 275 -15.43 -2.80 5.67
CA LEU A 275 -14.77 -3.32 6.86
C LEU A 275 -14.50 -4.83 6.68
N ALA A 276 -13.25 -5.24 6.86
CA ALA A 276 -12.90 -6.66 6.90
C ALA A 276 -13.23 -7.24 8.28
N LEU A 277 -13.75 -8.48 8.30
CA LEU A 277 -14.14 -9.14 9.56
C LEU A 277 -12.98 -9.87 10.24
N ALA A 278 -11.80 -9.78 9.67
CA ALA A 278 -10.52 -10.24 10.22
C ALA A 278 -9.39 -9.36 9.65
N ARG A 279 -8.24 -9.27 10.33
CA ARG A 279 -7.07 -8.51 9.83
C ARG A 279 -6.61 -8.99 8.46
N GLU A 280 -6.60 -10.28 8.25
CA GLU A 280 -6.27 -10.95 6.99
C GLU A 280 -7.52 -11.46 6.28
N GLY A 281 -8.62 -10.70 6.38
CA GLY A 281 -9.93 -11.03 5.84
C GLY A 281 -10.03 -10.85 4.32
N TYR A 282 -9.21 -11.56 3.53
CA TYR A 282 -9.25 -11.52 2.06
C TYR A 282 -10.52 -12.17 1.50
N ARG A 283 -11.13 -13.09 2.24
CA ARG A 283 -12.43 -13.69 1.89
C ARG A 283 -13.52 -13.13 2.79
N ARG A 284 -14.75 -13.02 2.26
CA ARG A 284 -15.91 -12.51 3.01
C ARG A 284 -16.30 -13.39 4.20
N THR A 285 -15.98 -14.67 4.13
CA THR A 285 -16.28 -15.67 5.15
C THR A 285 -15.23 -15.76 6.26
N GLN A 286 -14.10 -15.06 6.11
CA GLN A 286 -13.08 -15.01 7.14
C GLN A 286 -13.51 -14.04 8.24
N VAL A 287 -13.77 -14.58 9.44
CA VAL A 287 -14.22 -13.82 10.61
C VAL A 287 -13.30 -14.15 11.78
N ASP A 288 -12.76 -13.12 12.41
CA ASP A 288 -12.03 -13.20 13.67
C ASP A 288 -12.78 -12.42 14.74
N VAL A 289 -13.43 -13.15 15.66
CA VAL A 289 -14.24 -12.56 16.72
C VAL A 289 -13.40 -11.70 17.67
N ARG A 290 -12.15 -12.11 17.94
CA ARG A 290 -11.25 -11.33 18.83
C ARG A 290 -10.90 -9.99 18.20
N GLU A 291 -10.63 -9.99 16.89
CA GLU A 291 -10.37 -8.76 16.16
C GLU A 291 -11.61 -7.86 16.09
N LEU A 292 -12.79 -8.41 15.84
CA LEU A 292 -14.04 -7.65 15.86
C LEU A 292 -14.31 -7.01 17.24
N LEU A 293 -14.03 -7.73 18.34
CA LEU A 293 -14.15 -7.17 19.68
C LEU A 293 -13.14 -6.04 19.92
N ARG A 294 -11.90 -6.16 19.42
CA ARG A 294 -10.89 -5.10 19.50
C ARG A 294 -11.31 -3.85 18.73
N ILE A 295 -11.83 -4.03 17.51
CA ILE A 295 -12.36 -2.94 16.67
C ILE A 295 -13.54 -2.27 17.38
N ALA A 296 -14.47 -3.04 17.92
CA ALA A 296 -15.67 -2.52 18.62
C ALA A 296 -15.31 -1.81 19.94
N ALA A 297 -14.28 -2.26 20.66
CA ALA A 297 -13.81 -1.63 21.89
C ALA A 297 -13.06 -0.30 21.65
N PHE A 298 -12.62 -0.01 20.44
CA PHE A 298 -11.85 1.20 20.14
C PHE A 298 -12.78 2.39 19.85
N PRO A 299 -12.71 3.50 20.64
CA PRO A 299 -13.61 4.63 20.49
C PRO A 299 -13.59 5.27 19.10
N GLY A 300 -12.41 5.35 18.45
CA GLY A 300 -12.24 5.89 17.11
C GLY A 300 -13.11 5.21 16.06
N THR A 301 -13.39 3.90 16.23
CA THR A 301 -14.27 3.14 15.33
C THR A 301 -15.68 3.71 15.30
N TRP A 302 -16.23 4.09 16.45
CA TRP A 302 -17.58 4.64 16.54
C TRP A 302 -17.66 6.07 16.01
N HIS A 303 -16.60 6.88 16.21
CA HIS A 303 -16.50 8.20 15.60
C HIS A 303 -16.45 8.10 14.08
N LEU A 304 -15.61 7.23 13.53
CA LEU A 304 -15.51 6.97 12.08
C LEU A 304 -16.86 6.46 11.52
N ALA A 305 -17.47 5.47 12.19
CA ALA A 305 -18.76 4.92 11.79
C ALA A 305 -19.85 5.99 11.75
N ARG A 306 -19.91 6.88 12.77
CA ARG A 306 -20.89 7.97 12.82
C ARG A 306 -20.70 8.98 11.69
N GLN A 307 -19.45 9.28 11.31
CA GLN A 307 -19.15 10.22 10.22
C GLN A 307 -19.46 9.63 8.84
N HIS A 308 -19.23 8.33 8.63
CA HIS A 308 -19.22 7.71 7.30
C HIS A 308 -20.24 6.57 7.11
N TRP A 309 -21.27 6.44 7.97
CA TRP A 309 -22.23 5.33 7.91
C TRP A 309 -22.98 5.22 6.55
N ARG A 310 -23.31 6.37 5.93
CA ARG A 310 -23.97 6.40 4.60
C ARG A 310 -23.04 5.83 3.51
N THR A 311 -21.77 6.20 3.56
CA THR A 311 -20.73 5.66 2.66
C THR A 311 -20.56 4.16 2.89
N GLY A 312 -20.49 3.73 4.16
CA GLY A 312 -20.41 2.31 4.50
C GLY A 312 -21.55 1.47 3.95
N ILE A 313 -22.79 1.96 4.02
CA ILE A 313 -23.97 1.28 3.41
C ILE A 313 -23.83 1.20 1.88
N LYS A 314 -23.40 2.30 1.23
CA LYS A 314 -23.19 2.32 -0.23
C LYS A 314 -22.12 1.30 -0.66
N GLU A 315 -20.99 1.27 0.03
CA GLU A 315 -19.90 0.33 -0.22
C GLU A 315 -20.34 -1.13 0.01
N MET A 316 -21.12 -1.38 1.07
CA MET A 316 -21.69 -2.71 1.35
C MET A 316 -22.65 -3.17 0.23
N ARG A 317 -23.53 -2.27 -0.27
CA ARG A 317 -24.39 -2.58 -1.41
C ARG A 317 -23.58 -2.93 -2.67
N GLY A 318 -22.51 -2.15 -2.94
CA GLY A 318 -21.58 -2.42 -4.04
C GLY A 318 -20.90 -3.79 -3.87
N SER A 319 -20.46 -4.11 -2.66
CA SER A 319 -19.88 -5.41 -2.35
C SER A 319 -20.84 -6.59 -2.62
N LEU A 320 -22.12 -6.43 -2.33
CA LEU A 320 -23.12 -7.49 -2.51
C LEU A 320 -23.63 -7.62 -3.96
N SER A 321 -23.62 -6.54 -4.75
CA SER A 321 -24.22 -6.48 -6.08
C SER A 321 -23.25 -5.98 -7.14
N SER A 322 -22.85 -6.85 -8.09
CA SER A 322 -22.02 -6.47 -9.24
C SER A 322 -22.69 -5.37 -10.10
N ARG A 323 -24.04 -5.34 -10.17
CA ARG A 323 -24.76 -4.26 -10.89
C ARG A 323 -24.56 -2.91 -10.21
N ALA A 324 -24.73 -2.84 -8.88
CA ALA A 324 -24.51 -1.61 -8.13
C ALA A 324 -23.05 -1.16 -8.21
N TYR A 325 -22.12 -2.10 -8.13
CA TYR A 325 -20.68 -1.85 -8.27
C TYR A 325 -20.36 -1.24 -9.64
N MET A 326 -20.78 -1.89 -10.72
CA MET A 326 -20.50 -1.46 -12.08
C MET A 326 -21.22 -0.19 -12.51
N THR A 327 -22.27 0.24 -11.80
CA THR A 327 -22.94 1.54 -12.07
C THR A 327 -21.97 2.71 -11.97
N ALA A 328 -21.05 2.68 -11.01
CA ALA A 328 -20.03 3.72 -10.87
C ALA A 328 -18.98 3.64 -11.99
N ALA A 329 -18.51 2.44 -12.33
CA ALA A 329 -17.49 2.22 -13.34
C ALA A 329 -17.96 2.57 -14.76
N LYS A 330 -19.22 2.27 -15.10
CA LYS A 330 -19.84 2.59 -16.41
C LYS A 330 -19.80 4.09 -16.77
N ARG A 331 -19.64 4.98 -15.80
CA ARG A 331 -19.49 6.42 -16.07
C ARG A 331 -18.24 6.71 -16.87
N TYR A 332 -17.22 5.85 -16.80
CA TYR A 332 -15.91 6.04 -17.44
C TYR A 332 -15.72 5.15 -18.65
N VAL A 333 -16.21 3.90 -18.61
CA VAL A 333 -16.17 2.95 -19.74
C VAL A 333 -17.57 2.32 -19.91
N PRO A 334 -18.48 2.97 -20.65
CA PRO A 334 -19.88 2.52 -20.77
C PRO A 334 -20.06 1.13 -21.37
N GLY A 335 -19.09 0.68 -22.19
CA GLY A 335 -19.11 -0.61 -22.87
C GLY A 335 -18.85 -1.84 -21.99
N ILE A 336 -18.46 -1.62 -20.69
CA ILE A 336 -18.24 -2.70 -19.74
C ILE A 336 -19.34 -2.66 -18.68
N GLY A 337 -20.14 -3.71 -18.59
CA GLY A 337 -21.27 -3.82 -17.66
C GLY A 337 -21.12 -4.93 -16.64
N ALA A 338 -22.18 -5.15 -15.86
CA ALA A 338 -22.20 -6.18 -14.81
C ALA A 338 -22.13 -7.62 -15.38
N GLY A 339 -22.52 -7.83 -16.63
CA GLY A 339 -22.40 -9.12 -17.31
C GLY A 339 -21.00 -9.42 -17.85
N ASP A 340 -20.15 -8.37 -17.94
CA ASP A 340 -18.81 -8.48 -18.51
C ASP A 340 -17.74 -8.62 -17.42
N VAL A 341 -18.14 -8.80 -16.15
CA VAL A 341 -17.21 -8.91 -15.03
C VAL A 341 -17.53 -10.11 -14.16
N ARG A 342 -16.49 -10.71 -13.61
CA ARG A 342 -16.56 -11.73 -12.56
C ARG A 342 -15.93 -11.20 -11.28
N ARG A 343 -16.23 -11.80 -10.13
CA ARG A 343 -15.55 -11.49 -8.87
C ARG A 343 -14.07 -11.85 -9.00
N GLY A 344 -13.22 -10.89 -8.73
CA GLY A 344 -11.77 -11.02 -8.71
C GLY A 344 -11.21 -11.26 -7.30
N GLY A 345 -9.96 -10.88 -7.10
CA GLY A 345 -9.29 -10.90 -5.81
C GLY A 345 -9.77 -9.82 -4.85
N ALA A 346 -9.14 -9.79 -3.68
CA ALA A 346 -9.32 -8.73 -2.71
C ALA A 346 -7.99 -8.39 -2.03
N GLY A 347 -7.80 -7.12 -1.69
CA GLY A 347 -6.73 -6.66 -0.81
C GLY A 347 -7.30 -6.18 0.52
N VAL A 348 -6.51 -6.22 1.58
CA VAL A 348 -6.87 -5.62 2.87
C VAL A 348 -5.93 -4.45 3.15
N ARG A 349 -6.51 -3.27 3.35
CA ARG A 349 -5.79 -2.06 3.71
C ARG A 349 -5.65 -1.98 5.23
N ALA A 350 -4.43 -1.76 5.71
CA ALA A 350 -4.15 -1.42 7.10
C ALA A 350 -4.46 0.07 7.29
N GLN A 351 -5.69 0.41 7.65
CA GLN A 351 -6.06 1.80 7.87
C GLN A 351 -5.78 2.19 9.31
N ALA A 352 -4.81 3.05 9.51
CA ALA A 352 -4.50 3.59 10.83
C ALA A 352 -5.55 4.62 11.23
N LEU A 353 -6.09 4.46 12.45
CA LEU A 353 -7.19 5.23 13.01
C LEU A 353 -6.80 5.78 14.39
N GLY A 354 -6.97 7.09 14.57
CA GLY A 354 -6.85 7.76 15.85
C GLY A 354 -8.07 7.52 16.75
N ARG A 355 -7.92 7.75 18.04
CA ARG A 355 -9.01 7.60 19.04
C ARG A 355 -10.17 8.56 18.79
N ASP A 356 -9.89 9.70 18.19
CA ASP A 356 -10.85 10.73 17.79
C ASP A 356 -11.62 10.39 16.50
N GLY A 357 -11.27 9.27 15.84
CA GLY A 357 -11.84 8.86 14.56
C GLY A 357 -11.13 9.45 13.34
N SER A 358 -10.04 10.18 13.52
CA SER A 358 -9.24 10.68 12.40
C SER A 358 -8.48 9.55 11.71
N LEU A 359 -8.50 9.56 10.37
CA LEU A 359 -7.68 8.65 9.57
C LEU A 359 -6.25 9.19 9.48
N VAL A 360 -5.28 8.35 9.85
CA VAL A 360 -3.86 8.70 9.71
C VAL A 360 -3.45 8.43 8.27
N ASP A 361 -3.28 9.49 7.49
CA ASP A 361 -3.05 9.39 6.05
C ASP A 361 -1.57 9.53 5.64
N ASP A 362 -0.64 9.78 6.57
CA ASP A 362 0.80 9.85 6.27
C ASP A 362 1.59 8.75 6.98
N PHE A 363 2.84 8.60 6.60
CA PHE A 363 3.77 7.66 7.23
C PHE A 363 3.98 8.00 8.71
N ARG A 364 4.00 6.96 9.54
CA ARG A 364 4.32 7.06 10.95
C ARG A 364 5.47 6.11 11.26
N ILE A 365 6.65 6.67 11.34
CA ILE A 365 7.91 5.97 11.59
C ILE A 365 8.59 6.69 12.74
N HIS A 366 8.92 5.96 13.80
CA HIS A 366 9.59 6.53 14.97
C HIS A 366 10.44 5.48 15.68
N ARG A 367 11.19 5.89 16.70
CA ARG A 367 12.12 5.04 17.42
C ARG A 367 11.73 4.95 18.91
N VAL A 368 11.79 3.74 19.46
CA VAL A 368 11.60 3.44 20.88
C VAL A 368 12.84 2.66 21.37
N GLY A 369 13.84 3.37 21.83
CA GLY A 369 15.13 2.77 22.21
C GLY A 369 15.85 2.14 21.02
N ALA A 370 16.10 0.85 21.06
CA ALA A 370 16.72 0.08 19.98
C ALA A 370 15.72 -0.41 18.91
N VAL A 371 14.44 -0.07 19.03
CA VAL A 371 13.39 -0.49 18.10
C VAL A 371 12.95 0.68 17.23
N THR A 372 12.99 0.51 15.90
CA THR A 372 12.36 1.42 14.95
C THR A 372 11.01 0.85 14.52
N VAL A 373 9.95 1.63 14.67
CA VAL A 373 8.56 1.18 14.49
C VAL A 373 7.93 1.86 13.28
N VAL A 374 7.49 1.07 12.30
CA VAL A 374 6.66 1.53 11.20
C VAL A 374 5.20 1.32 11.58
N ARG A 375 4.59 2.32 12.25
CA ARG A 375 3.19 2.26 12.73
C ARG A 375 2.18 2.36 11.61
N ASN A 376 2.49 3.13 10.58
CA ASN A 376 1.62 3.32 9.43
C ASN A 376 2.44 3.53 8.17
N ALA A 377 2.17 2.70 7.16
CA ALA A 377 2.71 2.86 5.81
C ALA A 377 1.57 2.72 4.79
N PRO A 378 0.74 3.78 4.62
CA PRO A 378 -0.40 3.75 3.72
C PRO A 378 0.04 3.77 2.25
N SER A 379 -0.90 3.52 1.33
CA SER A 379 -0.63 3.74 -0.11
C SER A 379 -0.09 5.17 -0.32
N PRO A 380 1.02 5.32 -1.03
CA PRO A 380 1.66 4.42 -2.00
C PRO A 380 2.88 3.63 -1.46
N ALA A 381 2.80 3.02 -0.29
CA ALA A 381 3.96 2.39 0.36
C ALA A 381 4.71 1.38 -0.53
N ALA A 382 4.01 0.62 -1.38
CA ALA A 382 4.67 -0.32 -2.29
C ALA A 382 5.53 0.40 -3.34
N THR A 383 4.99 1.44 -3.99
CA THR A 383 5.74 2.31 -4.90
C THR A 383 6.93 2.97 -4.20
N SER A 384 6.71 3.42 -2.96
CA SER A 384 7.68 4.18 -2.18
C SER A 384 8.66 3.28 -1.42
N SER A 385 8.56 1.95 -1.52
CA SER A 385 9.22 1.01 -0.61
C SER A 385 10.74 1.21 -0.49
N MET A 386 11.42 1.47 -1.59
CA MET A 386 12.87 1.72 -1.58
C MET A 386 13.21 3.07 -0.93
N ALA A 387 12.45 4.13 -1.21
CA ALA A 387 12.65 5.43 -0.57
C ALA A 387 12.26 5.43 0.92
N ILE A 388 11.23 4.64 1.29
CA ILE A 388 10.88 4.38 2.70
C ILE A 388 12.03 3.64 3.38
N ALA A 389 12.66 2.69 2.71
CA ALA A 389 13.81 1.95 3.24
C ALA A 389 15.01 2.85 3.50
N GLU A 390 15.33 3.78 2.57
CA GLU A 390 16.32 4.83 2.80
C GLU A 390 16.00 5.62 4.09
N HIS A 391 14.76 6.09 4.20
CA HIS A 391 14.29 6.88 5.34
C HIS A 391 14.31 6.09 6.67
N ILE A 392 13.86 4.82 6.68
CA ILE A 392 13.91 3.96 7.88
C ILE A 392 15.37 3.71 8.28
N THR A 393 16.25 3.43 7.32
CA THR A 393 17.68 3.17 7.58
C THR A 393 18.35 4.40 8.23
N ASP A 394 18.00 5.61 7.79
CA ASP A 394 18.46 6.84 8.43
C ASP A 394 17.97 6.95 9.90
N HIS A 395 16.75 6.51 10.21
CA HIS A 395 16.24 6.45 11.58
C HIS A 395 16.92 5.35 12.43
N VAL A 396 17.26 4.22 11.83
CA VAL A 396 17.95 3.12 12.53
C VAL A 396 19.35 3.55 12.96
N PHE A 397 20.07 4.28 12.13
CA PHE A 397 21.48 4.65 12.38
C PHE A 397 21.68 6.11 12.78
N GLY A 398 20.68 6.97 12.61
CA GLY A 398 20.77 8.37 12.97
C GLY A 398 20.71 8.61 14.48
N ASP A 399 21.33 9.70 14.94
CA ASP A 399 21.41 10.09 16.36
C ASP A 399 20.13 10.75 16.88
N GLY A 400 18.96 10.30 16.47
CA GLY A 400 17.68 10.69 17.08
C GLY A 400 17.26 12.16 16.96
N SER A 401 17.93 12.96 16.14
CA SER A 401 17.64 14.37 15.92
C SER A 401 17.04 14.62 14.53
N ALA A 402 15.79 14.18 14.32
CA ALA A 402 14.94 14.77 13.28
C ALA A 402 13.48 14.50 13.69
N ALA A 403 12.85 15.54 14.21
CA ALA A 403 11.42 15.63 14.50
C ALA A 403 10.62 15.81 13.20
#